data_d7ecd3f6872088db502b4b3bc55ae886
#
_entry.id   d7ecd3f6872088db502b4b3bc55ae886
#
_cell.length_a   1.000
_cell.length_b   1.000
_cell.length_c   1.000
_cell.angle_alpha   90.00
_cell.angle_beta   90.00
_cell.angle_gamma   90.00
#
_symmetry.space_group_name_H-M   'P 1'
#
loop_
_entity.id
_entity.type
_entity.pdbx_description
1 polymer ?
#
loop_
_entity_poly.entity_id
_entity_poly.type
_entity_poly.pdbx_seq_one_letter_code
_entity_poly.pdbx_strand_id
1 'polypeptide(L)'
;MPLRARTRSRTARSLAVAATATALAATGLALPFAATATAAPAPAAAPLTSDFDGDGYDDLFVGVPSGTVDGKAKAGYVSVVFGGENGPGPHSVRRITQATVEVPGTPETGDRFGGSVVAAHVDDDKYADLVIGAPGEDIDAKTDAGSVTVLYGTGDGFALANTAARGAKSGDVYGNSLAAADFTGDTDVDLAIGGKDQVVANFNPLAADTRPVMADRMGGRAPVLTTGDFDTDGLPDLALGYYTQNQPYTQSHIRLYGWNKDEGSMANFWNSSNGAANALASGDFNGDGYDDLALGNCREIADENIDDPCGPEQLTKGGGIHIRFGGANGSFGWEQQTFNQDTAGMPGVAETGDGFGDALAVADIDADGHDDLIAGAPGEAIGSAAKAGSVTALKGGEMGLLDPAGAANAGTVAYQQNSPGILGVAQAGDLFGGAVAFGDHNGDGVPDLSVAAPGENSSAGGVWDLPGAKAGGSVVTPNSLGLPASSDPLAYGAVLGK
;
A
#
# COMPACT_ATOMS: atom_id res chain seq x y z
N MET A 1 70.98 -21.63 -1.54
CA MET A 1 71.04 -23.09 -1.82
C MET A 1 69.66 -23.53 -2.23
N PRO A 2 69.50 -24.07 -3.42
CA PRO A 2 68.20 -24.47 -3.97
C PRO A 2 67.97 -25.99 -3.88
N LEU A 3 66.74 -26.42 -3.74
CA LEU A 3 66.31 -27.80 -4.07
C LEU A 3 64.91 -27.76 -4.69
N ARG A 4 64.88 -27.85 -5.93
CA ARG A 4 64.49 -28.85 -6.97
C ARG A 4 63.11 -29.47 -6.81
N ALA A 5 62.31 -29.15 -7.82
CA ALA A 5 61.05 -29.74 -8.25
C ALA A 5 61.18 -31.24 -8.62
N ARG A 6 60.06 -31.96 -8.47
CA ARG A 6 59.79 -33.20 -9.26
C ARG A 6 58.36 -33.22 -9.78
N THR A 7 58.28 -33.05 -11.08
CA THR A 7 57.17 -33.35 -11.95
C THR A 7 56.97 -34.88 -12.06
N ARG A 8 55.72 -35.35 -12.01
CA ARG A 8 55.36 -36.68 -12.58
C ARG A 8 54.12 -36.51 -13.48
N SER A 9 54.38 -36.70 -14.75
CA SER A 9 53.37 -36.91 -15.81
C SER A 9 52.73 -38.29 -15.71
N ARG A 10 51.41 -38.38 -15.88
CA ARG A 10 50.73 -39.62 -16.24
C ARG A 10 49.90 -39.38 -17.49
N THR A 11 50.33 -39.98 -18.55
CA THR A 11 49.65 -40.19 -19.84
C THR A 11 48.46 -41.14 -19.68
N ALA A 12 47.28 -40.71 -20.12
CA ALA A 12 46.13 -41.61 -20.32
C ALA A 12 45.91 -41.85 -21.83
N ARG A 13 45.87 -43.10 -22.19
CA ARG A 13 45.64 -43.57 -23.57
C ARG A 13 44.14 -43.56 -23.89
N SER A 14 43.79 -42.97 -25.01
CA SER A 14 42.46 -43.06 -25.65
C SER A 14 42.36 -44.38 -26.41
N LEU A 15 41.30 -45.14 -26.19
CA LEU A 15 40.85 -46.22 -27.08
C LEU A 15 39.68 -45.65 -27.91
N ALA A 16 39.87 -45.64 -29.23
CA ALA A 16 38.81 -45.41 -30.17
C ALA A 16 38.18 -46.76 -30.56
N VAL A 17 36.87 -46.88 -30.43
CA VAL A 17 36.10 -48.00 -30.97
C VAL A 17 35.26 -47.45 -32.13
N ALA A 18 35.55 -47.91 -33.31
CA ALA A 18 34.78 -47.66 -34.52
C ALA A 18 33.59 -48.64 -34.58
N ALA A 19 32.38 -48.14 -34.63
CA ALA A 19 31.16 -48.90 -34.92
C ALA A 19 30.63 -48.46 -36.29
N THR A 20 30.67 -49.40 -37.25
CA THR A 20 30.03 -49.28 -38.56
C THR A 20 28.51 -49.48 -38.40
N ALA A 21 27.72 -48.49 -38.76
CA ALA A 21 26.26 -48.61 -38.83
C ALA A 21 25.81 -48.77 -40.30
N THR A 22 25.19 -49.90 -40.58
CA THR A 22 24.47 -50.20 -41.83
C THR A 22 23.14 -49.47 -41.84
N ALA A 23 22.92 -48.66 -42.89
CA ALA A 23 21.65 -47.98 -43.10
C ALA A 23 20.60 -48.93 -43.66
N LEU A 24 19.50 -49.12 -42.95
CA LEU A 24 18.25 -49.65 -43.48
C LEU A 24 17.29 -48.49 -43.68
N ALA A 25 16.91 -48.23 -44.93
CA ALA A 25 15.87 -47.28 -45.26
C ALA A 25 14.49 -47.88 -44.96
N ALA A 26 13.80 -47.35 -43.92
CA ALA A 26 12.40 -47.61 -43.71
C ALA A 26 11.62 -46.32 -43.95
N THR A 27 10.81 -46.28 -45.01
CA THR A 27 9.83 -45.22 -45.26
C THR A 27 8.69 -45.34 -44.26
N GLY A 28 8.77 -44.57 -43.14
CA GLY A 28 7.72 -44.42 -42.17
C GLY A 28 6.97 -43.12 -42.37
N LEU A 29 5.68 -43.19 -42.62
CA LEU A 29 4.77 -42.01 -42.54
C LEU A 29 4.88 -41.37 -41.16
N ALA A 30 5.44 -40.19 -41.08
CA ALA A 30 5.39 -39.38 -39.87
C ALA A 30 3.99 -38.73 -39.75
N LEU A 31 3.17 -39.23 -38.86
CA LEU A 31 1.99 -38.50 -38.36
C LEU A 31 2.49 -37.37 -37.49
N PRO A 32 1.96 -36.12 -37.65
CA PRO A 32 2.31 -35.05 -36.73
C PRO A 32 1.70 -35.38 -35.35
N PHE A 33 2.53 -35.66 -34.37
CA PHE A 33 2.10 -35.56 -32.97
C PHE A 33 1.85 -34.06 -32.69
N ALA A 34 0.57 -33.71 -32.60
CA ALA A 34 0.20 -32.44 -31.99
C ALA A 34 0.67 -32.52 -30.52
N ALA A 35 1.68 -31.73 -30.17
CA ALA A 35 2.02 -31.46 -28.77
C ALA A 35 0.78 -30.81 -28.16
N THR A 36 0.12 -31.49 -27.26
CA THR A 36 -0.84 -30.83 -26.36
C THR A 36 -0.04 -29.85 -25.52
N ALA A 37 -0.17 -28.56 -25.80
CA ALA A 37 0.28 -27.53 -24.88
C ALA A 37 -0.46 -27.81 -23.56
N THR A 38 0.26 -28.25 -22.55
CA THR A 38 -0.24 -28.17 -21.17
C THR A 38 -0.42 -26.70 -20.89
N ALA A 39 -1.67 -26.29 -20.63
CA ALA A 39 -1.93 -24.95 -20.10
C ALA A 39 -1.01 -24.75 -18.88
N ALA A 40 -0.36 -23.60 -18.79
CA ALA A 40 0.34 -23.20 -17.58
C ALA A 40 -0.67 -23.31 -16.41
N PRO A 41 -0.25 -23.76 -15.22
CA PRO A 41 -1.12 -23.69 -14.06
C PRO A 41 -1.60 -22.25 -13.91
N ALA A 42 -2.89 -22.07 -13.63
CA ALA A 42 -3.41 -20.75 -13.27
C ALA A 42 -2.56 -20.20 -12.11
N PRO A 43 -2.25 -18.89 -12.10
CA PRO A 43 -1.59 -18.28 -10.95
C PRO A 43 -2.35 -18.65 -9.67
N ALA A 44 -1.63 -18.90 -8.60
CA ALA A 44 -2.28 -19.04 -7.29
C ALA A 44 -3.03 -17.74 -7.00
N ALA A 45 -4.29 -17.84 -6.58
CA ALA A 45 -5.03 -16.67 -6.11
C ALA A 45 -4.22 -15.97 -5.01
N ALA A 46 -4.13 -14.65 -5.05
CA ALA A 46 -3.52 -13.90 -3.96
C ALA A 46 -4.22 -14.25 -2.63
N PRO A 47 -3.49 -14.38 -1.52
CA PRO A 47 -4.14 -14.61 -0.23
C PRO A 47 -5.07 -13.43 0.08
N LEU A 48 -6.29 -13.73 0.53
CA LEU A 48 -7.22 -12.71 1.01
C LEU A 48 -6.63 -12.00 2.23
N THR A 49 -6.63 -10.68 2.20
CA THR A 49 -5.98 -9.86 3.22
C THR A 49 -6.97 -9.16 4.13
N SER A 50 -8.23 -9.04 3.71
CA SER A 50 -9.29 -8.31 4.43
C SER A 50 -10.64 -9.06 4.49
N ASP A 51 -10.63 -10.39 4.41
CA ASP A 51 -11.80 -11.24 4.59
C ASP A 51 -12.12 -11.38 6.10
N PHE A 52 -12.89 -10.41 6.62
CA PHE A 52 -13.20 -10.32 8.06
C PHE A 52 -14.25 -11.32 8.52
N ASP A 53 -15.09 -11.86 7.62
CA ASP A 53 -16.14 -12.83 7.96
C ASP A 53 -15.88 -14.25 7.43
N GLY A 54 -14.81 -14.43 6.67
CA GLY A 54 -14.33 -15.73 6.19
C GLY A 54 -15.22 -16.33 5.11
N ASP A 55 -15.89 -15.49 4.32
CA ASP A 55 -16.79 -15.93 3.26
C ASP A 55 -16.09 -16.13 1.91
N GLY A 56 -14.82 -15.76 1.82
CA GLY A 56 -13.95 -15.96 0.66
C GLY A 56 -13.87 -14.76 -0.27
N TYR A 57 -14.27 -13.60 0.18
CA TYR A 57 -14.17 -12.31 -0.51
C TYR A 57 -13.44 -11.32 0.38
N ASP A 58 -12.55 -10.51 -0.19
CA ASP A 58 -12.01 -9.37 0.56
C ASP A 58 -13.10 -8.32 0.81
N ASP A 59 -13.05 -7.68 1.97
CA ASP A 59 -13.99 -6.66 2.40
C ASP A 59 -13.42 -5.27 2.18
N LEU A 60 -14.25 -4.33 1.72
CA LEU A 60 -13.89 -2.92 1.63
C LEU A 60 -14.10 -2.24 2.98
N PHE A 61 -13.04 -1.65 3.55
CA PHE A 61 -13.12 -0.94 4.82
C PHE A 61 -12.61 0.48 4.74
N VAL A 62 -13.40 1.40 5.29
CA VAL A 62 -13.23 2.85 5.13
C VAL A 62 -13.24 3.51 6.49
N GLY A 63 -12.14 4.18 6.84
CA GLY A 63 -12.10 5.07 7.99
C GLY A 63 -12.81 6.41 7.72
N VAL A 64 -13.62 6.85 8.67
CA VAL A 64 -14.36 8.11 8.59
C VAL A 64 -14.12 8.94 9.85
N PRO A 65 -12.90 9.47 10.04
CA PRO A 65 -12.50 10.17 11.27
C PRO A 65 -13.26 11.49 11.50
N SER A 66 -13.87 12.05 10.45
CA SER A 66 -14.71 13.25 10.52
C SER A 66 -16.14 12.93 10.98
N GLY A 67 -16.51 11.66 11.10
CA GLY A 67 -17.87 11.23 11.41
C GLY A 67 -18.35 11.67 12.78
N THR A 68 -19.62 12.03 12.88
CA THR A 68 -20.29 12.33 14.17
C THR A 68 -20.89 11.05 14.73
N VAL A 69 -20.63 10.76 16.00
CA VAL A 69 -21.16 9.62 16.74
C VAL A 69 -21.81 10.12 18.02
N ASP A 70 -23.09 9.80 18.26
CA ASP A 70 -23.85 10.20 19.45
C ASP A 70 -23.78 11.71 19.77
N GLY A 71 -23.78 12.53 18.70
CA GLY A 71 -23.68 14.00 18.81
C GLY A 71 -22.26 14.51 19.07
N LYS A 72 -21.24 13.66 19.08
CA LYS A 72 -19.83 14.01 19.22
C LYS A 72 -19.21 14.22 17.85
N ALA A 73 -18.88 15.45 17.51
CA ALA A 73 -18.28 15.80 16.23
C ALA A 73 -16.88 15.21 16.11
N LYS A 74 -16.55 14.63 14.94
CA LYS A 74 -15.24 14.00 14.69
C LYS A 74 -14.85 12.92 15.71
N ALA A 75 -15.84 12.26 16.33
CA ALA A 75 -15.55 11.06 17.11
C ALA A 75 -15.06 9.93 16.18
N GLY A 76 -15.57 9.89 14.94
CA GLY A 76 -15.13 8.99 13.90
C GLY A 76 -15.77 7.60 13.97
N TYR A 77 -15.69 6.90 12.86
CA TYR A 77 -16.13 5.50 12.74
C TYR A 77 -15.38 4.79 11.59
N VAL A 78 -15.47 3.47 11.55
CA VAL A 78 -15.09 2.67 10.39
C VAL A 78 -16.35 2.09 9.75
N SER A 79 -16.42 2.10 8.44
CA SER A 79 -17.44 1.42 7.64
C SER A 79 -16.78 0.22 6.96
N VAL A 80 -17.23 -0.99 7.26
CA VAL A 80 -16.86 -2.22 6.54
C VAL A 80 -18.01 -2.57 5.62
N VAL A 81 -17.74 -2.76 4.34
CA VAL A 81 -18.69 -3.18 3.31
C VAL A 81 -18.22 -4.54 2.85
N PHE A 82 -18.91 -5.59 3.28
CA PHE A 82 -18.52 -6.96 2.98
C PHE A 82 -18.56 -7.23 1.47
N GLY A 83 -17.58 -7.98 1.02
CA GLY A 83 -17.42 -8.44 -0.35
C GLY A 83 -18.54 -9.39 -0.80
N GLY A 84 -18.41 -9.95 -1.98
CA GLY A 84 -19.35 -10.93 -2.52
C GLY A 84 -19.25 -11.03 -4.03
N GLU A 85 -19.92 -12.02 -4.63
CA GLU A 85 -19.88 -12.35 -6.07
C GLU A 85 -19.97 -11.14 -7.04
N ASN A 86 -20.54 -10.04 -6.61
CA ASN A 86 -20.69 -8.82 -7.40
C ASN A 86 -19.88 -7.62 -6.83
N GLY A 87 -18.89 -7.91 -6.03
CA GLY A 87 -18.11 -6.90 -5.30
C GLY A 87 -18.85 -6.28 -4.10
N PRO A 88 -18.27 -5.23 -3.46
CA PRO A 88 -18.85 -4.62 -2.27
C PRO A 88 -20.17 -3.91 -2.61
N GLY A 89 -21.19 -4.14 -1.78
CA GLY A 89 -22.54 -3.66 -2.05
C GLY A 89 -23.29 -3.13 -0.82
N PRO A 90 -24.41 -2.40 -1.03
CA PRO A 90 -25.11 -1.71 0.05
C PRO A 90 -25.88 -2.63 1.02
N HIS A 91 -25.90 -3.93 0.76
CA HIS A 91 -26.70 -4.89 1.53
C HIS A 91 -25.92 -5.54 2.69
N SER A 92 -24.61 -5.31 2.77
CA SER A 92 -23.73 -5.94 3.74
C SER A 92 -22.73 -4.89 4.29
N VAL A 93 -23.24 -3.95 5.09
CA VAL A 93 -22.40 -2.90 5.69
C VAL A 93 -22.44 -2.96 7.20
N ARG A 94 -21.28 -2.82 7.84
CA ARG A 94 -21.13 -2.67 9.30
C ARG A 94 -20.48 -1.35 9.63
N ARG A 95 -21.14 -0.54 10.46
CA ARG A 95 -20.55 0.69 11.01
C ARG A 95 -20.01 0.40 12.39
N ILE A 96 -18.72 0.61 12.58
CA ILE A 96 -18.00 0.36 13.83
C ILE A 96 -17.61 1.69 14.46
N THR A 97 -17.91 1.87 15.73
CA THR A 97 -17.64 3.09 16.50
C THR A 97 -17.17 2.71 17.90
N GLN A 98 -16.63 3.63 18.66
CA GLN A 98 -16.37 3.42 20.10
C GLN A 98 -17.64 3.26 20.96
N ALA A 99 -18.85 3.51 20.41
CA ALA A 99 -20.12 3.15 21.04
C ALA A 99 -20.56 1.70 20.73
N THR A 100 -19.86 0.98 19.84
CA THR A 100 -20.09 -0.45 19.58
C THR A 100 -19.67 -1.25 20.81
N VAL A 101 -20.52 -2.18 21.23
CA VAL A 101 -20.40 -2.87 22.55
C VAL A 101 -19.06 -3.55 22.77
N GLU A 102 -18.46 -4.08 21.69
CA GLU A 102 -17.19 -4.80 21.72
C GLU A 102 -15.97 -3.88 21.72
N VAL A 103 -16.12 -2.61 21.32
CA VAL A 103 -15.01 -1.67 21.10
C VAL A 103 -14.66 -0.95 22.40
N PRO A 104 -13.38 -0.96 22.84
CA PRO A 104 -12.93 -0.20 23.99
C PRO A 104 -13.05 1.33 23.78
N GLY A 105 -13.33 2.06 24.83
CA GLY A 105 -13.45 3.52 24.83
C GLY A 105 -14.89 3.99 24.86
N THR A 106 -15.09 5.27 24.62
CA THR A 106 -16.39 5.94 24.48
C THR A 106 -16.22 7.07 23.48
N PRO A 107 -17.15 7.30 22.55
CA PRO A 107 -16.99 8.36 21.57
C PRO A 107 -16.89 9.73 22.24
N GLU A 108 -15.83 10.47 21.97
CA GLU A 108 -15.60 11.84 22.40
C GLU A 108 -15.40 12.76 21.18
N THR A 109 -15.55 14.05 21.38
CA THR A 109 -15.36 15.00 20.28
C THR A 109 -13.89 15.10 19.93
N GLY A 110 -13.53 14.71 18.72
CA GLY A 110 -12.17 14.82 18.22
C GLY A 110 -11.34 13.56 18.25
N ASP A 111 -11.86 12.40 18.74
CA ASP A 111 -11.12 11.13 18.81
C ASP A 111 -10.60 10.66 17.46
N ARG A 112 -11.36 10.95 16.41
CA ARG A 112 -11.02 10.56 15.04
C ARG A 112 -10.80 9.05 14.87
N PHE A 113 -11.66 8.23 15.53
CA PHE A 113 -11.66 6.78 15.36
C PHE A 113 -11.82 6.41 13.87
N GLY A 114 -10.93 5.56 13.35
CA GLY A 114 -10.79 5.35 11.91
C GLY A 114 -9.88 6.38 11.24
N GLY A 115 -9.03 7.08 11.98
CA GLY A 115 -8.01 8.00 11.44
C GLY A 115 -6.93 7.29 10.62
N SER A 116 -6.70 6.02 10.91
CA SER A 116 -5.96 5.05 10.09
C SER A 116 -6.59 3.68 10.30
N VAL A 117 -6.54 2.81 9.29
CA VAL A 117 -7.06 1.45 9.34
C VAL A 117 -6.15 0.52 8.53
N VAL A 118 -5.96 -0.70 9.03
CA VAL A 118 -5.25 -1.78 8.33
C VAL A 118 -5.87 -3.12 8.69
N ALA A 119 -5.88 -4.07 7.72
CA ALA A 119 -6.26 -5.45 7.97
C ALA A 119 -5.03 -6.31 8.27
N ALA A 120 -5.18 -7.29 9.17
CA ALA A 120 -4.11 -8.22 9.53
C ALA A 120 -4.70 -9.45 10.23
N HIS A 121 -3.98 -10.57 10.23
CA HIS A 121 -4.35 -11.76 11.02
C HIS A 121 -3.60 -11.73 12.36
N VAL A 122 -4.20 -11.13 13.40
CA VAL A 122 -3.52 -10.83 14.66
C VAL A 122 -3.59 -11.98 15.67
N ASP A 123 -4.61 -12.84 15.59
CA ASP A 123 -4.86 -13.92 16.55
C ASP A 123 -4.73 -15.33 15.98
N ASP A 124 -4.06 -15.47 14.83
CA ASP A 124 -3.77 -16.73 14.12
C ASP A 124 -5.01 -17.55 13.72
N ASP A 125 -6.18 -16.93 13.69
CA ASP A 125 -7.33 -17.61 13.14
C ASP A 125 -7.45 -17.36 11.61
N LYS A 126 -8.50 -17.87 10.98
CA LYS A 126 -8.66 -17.78 9.54
C LYS A 126 -9.30 -16.46 9.07
N TYR A 127 -9.73 -15.61 9.96
CA TYR A 127 -10.38 -14.36 9.68
C TYR A 127 -9.37 -13.22 9.73
N ALA A 128 -9.49 -12.26 8.85
CA ALA A 128 -8.74 -11.02 9.00
C ALA A 128 -9.27 -10.21 10.20
N ASP A 129 -8.40 -9.46 10.85
CA ASP A 129 -8.72 -8.56 11.94
C ASP A 129 -8.57 -7.12 11.49
N LEU A 130 -9.40 -6.24 12.04
CA LEU A 130 -9.40 -4.84 11.73
C LEU A 130 -8.64 -4.03 12.78
N VAL A 131 -7.53 -3.41 12.41
CA VAL A 131 -6.73 -2.54 13.28
C VAL A 131 -7.09 -1.08 13.02
N ILE A 132 -7.48 -0.35 14.06
CA ILE A 132 -8.08 0.98 13.96
C ILE A 132 -7.33 1.96 14.84
N GLY A 133 -6.86 3.06 14.24
CA GLY A 133 -6.28 4.21 14.95
C GLY A 133 -7.34 5.24 15.33
N ALA A 134 -7.24 5.75 16.56
CA ALA A 134 -7.99 6.90 17.09
C ALA A 134 -7.00 7.94 17.63
N PRO A 135 -6.36 8.74 16.74
CA PRO A 135 -5.24 9.59 17.15
C PRO A 135 -5.63 10.76 18.07
N GLY A 136 -6.92 11.10 18.17
CA GLY A 136 -7.41 12.13 19.08
C GLY A 136 -7.96 11.59 20.41
N GLU A 137 -7.87 10.29 20.65
CA GLU A 137 -8.36 9.66 21.88
C GLU A 137 -7.69 10.23 23.13
N ASP A 138 -8.50 10.60 24.11
CA ASP A 138 -8.04 11.04 25.42
C ASP A 138 -7.80 9.80 26.33
N ILE A 139 -6.61 9.65 26.87
CA ILE A 139 -6.27 8.55 27.79
C ILE A 139 -6.13 9.09 29.22
N ASP A 140 -7.10 8.84 30.06
CA ASP A 140 -7.20 9.42 31.42
C ASP A 140 -7.20 10.96 31.36
N ALA A 141 -6.15 11.61 31.88
CA ALA A 141 -5.96 13.05 31.87
C ALA A 141 -5.05 13.54 30.71
N LYS A 142 -4.72 12.69 29.76
CA LYS A 142 -3.82 12.99 28.64
C LYS A 142 -4.66 13.23 27.40
N THR A 143 -4.76 14.47 26.98
CA THR A 143 -5.51 14.88 25.79
C THR A 143 -4.78 14.49 24.51
N ASP A 144 -5.52 14.03 23.50
CA ASP A 144 -4.99 13.59 22.22
C ASP A 144 -3.79 12.62 22.36
N ALA A 145 -3.81 11.73 23.35
CA ALA A 145 -2.75 10.73 23.49
C ALA A 145 -2.81 9.71 22.36
N GLY A 146 -4.01 9.42 21.90
CA GLY A 146 -4.31 8.46 20.85
C GLY A 146 -4.29 7.01 21.30
N SER A 147 -5.00 6.17 20.57
CA SER A 147 -5.09 4.73 20.81
C SER A 147 -5.14 3.94 19.51
N VAL A 148 -4.81 2.64 19.61
CA VAL A 148 -4.97 1.66 18.53
C VAL A 148 -5.79 0.50 19.09
N THR A 149 -6.83 0.14 18.36
CA THR A 149 -7.75 -0.96 18.70
C THR A 149 -7.66 -2.04 17.63
N VAL A 150 -7.55 -3.31 18.03
CA VAL A 150 -7.76 -4.48 17.18
C VAL A 150 -9.17 -4.98 17.41
N LEU A 151 -9.91 -5.19 16.34
CA LEU A 151 -11.25 -5.78 16.35
C LEU A 151 -11.19 -7.10 15.58
N TYR A 152 -11.44 -8.22 16.29
CA TYR A 152 -11.23 -9.57 15.76
C TYR A 152 -12.35 -9.98 14.81
N GLY A 153 -11.96 -10.50 13.64
CA GLY A 153 -12.85 -11.09 12.64
C GLY A 153 -13.49 -12.38 13.12
N THR A 154 -14.65 -12.72 12.60
CA THR A 154 -15.36 -13.98 12.88
C THR A 154 -16.38 -14.28 11.80
N GLY A 155 -16.86 -15.51 11.68
CA GLY A 155 -17.89 -15.89 10.70
C GLY A 155 -19.23 -15.12 10.78
N ASP A 156 -19.39 -14.28 11.80
CA ASP A 156 -20.53 -13.35 11.93
C ASP A 156 -20.09 -11.87 11.77
N GLY A 157 -18.91 -11.63 11.22
CA GLY A 157 -18.22 -10.35 11.12
C GLY A 157 -17.25 -10.16 12.31
N PHE A 158 -17.52 -9.27 13.25
CA PHE A 158 -16.59 -8.98 14.35
C PHE A 158 -17.20 -9.36 15.73
N ALA A 159 -16.37 -9.86 16.65
CA ALA A 159 -16.82 -10.28 17.97
C ALA A 159 -16.21 -9.49 19.13
N LEU A 160 -14.91 -9.52 19.29
CA LEU A 160 -14.21 -8.91 20.42
C LEU A 160 -13.27 -7.82 19.93
N ALA A 161 -12.89 -6.91 20.83
CA ALA A 161 -11.87 -5.94 20.55
C ALA A 161 -10.89 -5.81 21.72
N ASN A 162 -9.67 -5.41 21.39
CA ASN A 162 -8.57 -5.20 22.32
C ASN A 162 -7.89 -3.86 22.00
N THR A 163 -7.35 -3.22 23.02
CA THR A 163 -6.46 -2.06 22.80
C THR A 163 -5.03 -2.55 22.61
N ALA A 164 -4.49 -2.40 21.41
CA ALA A 164 -3.11 -2.76 21.08
C ALA A 164 -2.08 -1.69 21.49
N ALA A 165 -2.48 -0.41 21.54
CA ALA A 165 -1.59 0.66 21.96
C ALA A 165 -2.34 1.84 22.57
N ARG A 166 -1.66 2.58 23.44
CA ARG A 166 -2.12 3.86 24.02
C ARG A 166 -0.97 4.82 24.14
N GLY A 167 -1.18 6.07 23.75
CA GLY A 167 -0.20 7.13 23.93
C GLY A 167 0.13 7.37 25.41
N ALA A 168 1.41 7.59 25.68
CA ALA A 168 1.91 7.75 27.04
C ALA A 168 1.78 9.19 27.55
N LYS A 169 1.62 10.18 26.66
CA LYS A 169 1.60 11.62 26.97
C LYS A 169 0.52 12.32 26.14
N SER A 170 0.07 13.48 26.64
CA SER A 170 -0.81 14.36 25.86
C SER A 170 -0.14 14.74 24.53
N GLY A 171 -0.89 14.58 23.45
CA GLY A 171 -0.45 14.91 22.11
C GLY A 171 0.49 13.91 21.47
N ASP A 172 0.59 12.67 21.99
CA ASP A 172 1.34 11.58 21.32
C ASP A 172 0.66 11.15 20.01
N VAL A 173 -0.66 11.30 19.91
CA VAL A 173 -1.52 10.98 18.76
C VAL A 173 -1.27 9.59 18.15
N TYR A 174 -1.13 8.56 18.97
CA TYR A 174 -0.95 7.18 18.52
C TYR A 174 -2.09 6.72 17.62
N GLY A 175 -1.75 5.97 16.57
CA GLY A 175 -2.71 5.56 15.55
C GLY A 175 -2.96 6.63 14.47
N ASN A 176 -2.04 7.58 14.30
CA ASN A 176 -2.10 8.56 13.21
C ASN A 176 -1.71 7.94 11.84
N SER A 177 -0.90 6.89 11.87
CA SER A 177 -0.64 5.96 10.76
C SER A 177 -0.36 4.57 11.29
N LEU A 178 -0.63 3.55 10.48
CA LEU A 178 -0.47 2.14 10.84
C LEU A 178 0.16 1.37 9.68
N ALA A 179 0.95 0.34 10.03
CA ALA A 179 1.35 -0.74 9.15
C ALA A 179 1.41 -2.03 9.97
N ALA A 180 1.19 -3.17 9.31
CA ALA A 180 1.16 -4.48 9.94
C ALA A 180 1.97 -5.48 9.10
N ALA A 181 2.84 -6.26 9.75
CA ALA A 181 3.59 -7.37 9.15
C ALA A 181 4.24 -8.19 10.28
N ASP A 182 4.67 -9.41 9.99
CA ASP A 182 5.54 -10.19 10.88
C ASP A 182 6.99 -9.71 10.73
N PHE A 183 7.35 -8.63 11.44
CA PHE A 183 8.72 -8.08 11.39
C PHE A 183 9.74 -8.99 12.07
N THR A 184 9.31 -9.80 13.04
CA THR A 184 10.19 -10.59 13.89
C THR A 184 10.47 -11.98 13.34
N GLY A 185 9.62 -12.49 12.43
CA GLY A 185 9.67 -13.82 11.86
C GLY A 185 9.21 -14.91 12.81
N ASP A 186 8.36 -14.57 13.77
CA ASP A 186 7.80 -15.54 14.71
C ASP A 186 6.39 -16.03 14.33
N THR A 187 5.89 -15.58 13.18
CA THR A 187 4.59 -15.82 12.55
C THR A 187 3.43 -14.99 13.09
N ASP A 188 3.59 -14.35 14.24
CA ASP A 188 2.59 -13.44 14.78
C ASP A 188 2.70 -12.08 14.05
N VAL A 189 1.58 -11.42 13.80
CA VAL A 189 1.60 -10.09 13.17
C VAL A 189 2.00 -9.02 14.18
N ASP A 190 2.97 -8.19 13.78
CA ASP A 190 3.43 -7.02 14.51
C ASP A 190 2.80 -5.75 13.95
N LEU A 191 2.66 -4.71 14.77
CA LEU A 191 2.14 -3.41 14.36
C LEU A 191 3.19 -2.32 14.44
N ALA A 192 3.37 -1.55 13.37
CA ALA A 192 4.05 -0.27 13.39
C ALA A 192 3.02 0.86 13.54
N ILE A 193 3.22 1.73 14.51
CA ILE A 193 2.25 2.75 14.94
C ILE A 193 2.92 4.12 14.90
N GLY A 194 2.45 4.96 13.99
CA GLY A 194 2.87 6.35 13.89
C GLY A 194 2.12 7.24 14.86
N GLY A 195 2.87 8.13 15.49
CA GLY A 195 2.37 9.18 16.36
C GLY A 195 3.01 10.52 16.02
N LYS A 196 2.84 11.49 16.92
CA LYS A 196 3.53 12.77 16.83
C LYS A 196 5.00 12.59 17.20
N ASP A 197 5.90 12.94 16.28
CA ASP A 197 7.34 12.94 16.51
C ASP A 197 7.92 11.54 16.88
N GLN A 198 7.20 10.44 16.60
CA GLN A 198 7.68 9.08 16.88
C GLN A 198 6.96 8.01 16.05
N VAL A 199 7.64 6.87 15.90
CA VAL A 199 7.06 5.59 15.48
C VAL A 199 7.42 4.55 16.54
N VAL A 200 6.45 3.77 16.95
CA VAL A 200 6.63 2.63 17.87
C VAL A 200 6.19 1.35 17.18
N ALA A 201 6.72 0.21 17.60
CA ALA A 201 6.23 -1.10 17.21
C ALA A 201 5.59 -1.80 18.39
N ASN A 202 4.55 -2.59 18.14
CA ASN A 202 3.98 -3.54 19.08
C ASN A 202 4.17 -4.94 18.51
N PHE A 203 5.04 -5.72 19.11
CA PHE A 203 5.37 -7.10 18.76
C PHE A 203 4.45 -8.14 19.44
N ASN A 204 3.39 -7.71 20.06
CA ASN A 204 2.31 -8.53 20.59
C ASN A 204 1.03 -7.70 20.66
N PRO A 205 0.28 -7.56 19.56
CA PRO A 205 -0.93 -6.74 19.53
C PRO A 205 -2.05 -7.20 20.48
N LEU A 206 -1.97 -8.43 20.99
CA LEU A 206 -2.85 -8.94 22.06
C LEU A 206 -2.59 -8.26 23.40
N ALA A 207 -1.44 -7.58 23.54
CA ALA A 207 -1.07 -6.78 24.70
C ALA A 207 -0.62 -5.38 24.25
N ALA A 208 -0.96 -4.34 25.00
CA ALA A 208 -0.57 -2.98 24.69
C ALA A 208 0.91 -2.70 25.10
N ASP A 209 1.86 -3.47 24.56
CA ASP A 209 3.30 -3.35 24.85
C ASP A 209 4.05 -2.79 23.63
N THR A 210 4.26 -1.48 23.60
CA THR A 210 4.93 -0.81 22.51
C THR A 210 6.39 -0.51 22.79
N ARG A 211 7.25 -0.65 21.77
CA ARG A 211 8.68 -0.34 21.80
C ARG A 211 9.03 0.75 20.80
N PRO A 212 9.95 1.67 21.12
CA PRO A 212 10.37 2.71 20.20
C PRO A 212 11.08 2.12 18.97
N VAL A 213 10.67 2.55 17.78
CA VAL A 213 11.41 2.35 16.52
C VAL A 213 12.20 3.60 16.18
N MET A 214 11.52 4.75 16.19
CA MET A 214 12.13 6.02 15.81
C MET A 214 11.47 7.18 16.58
N ALA A 215 12.29 8.18 16.91
CA ALA A 215 11.83 9.47 17.41
C ALA A 215 12.58 10.59 16.71
N ASP A 216 11.83 11.56 16.17
CA ASP A 216 12.38 12.76 15.53
C ASP A 216 11.36 13.89 15.58
N ARG A 217 11.75 15.14 15.31
CA ARG A 217 10.83 16.29 15.33
C ARG A 217 10.06 16.40 14.03
N MET A 218 8.94 15.70 13.91
CA MET A 218 8.11 15.68 12.69
C MET A 218 7.12 16.87 12.59
N GLY A 219 7.09 17.75 13.55
CA GLY A 219 6.21 18.91 13.53
C GLY A 219 4.72 18.58 13.60
N GLY A 220 4.36 17.42 14.11
CA GLY A 220 2.98 16.95 14.23
C GLY A 220 2.37 16.38 12.95
N ARG A 221 3.17 16.20 11.87
CA ARG A 221 2.72 15.47 10.68
C ARG A 221 2.81 13.97 10.94
N ALA A 222 1.83 13.21 10.44
CA ALA A 222 1.91 11.76 10.47
C ALA A 222 3.06 11.29 9.56
N PRO A 223 3.88 10.33 9.97
CA PRO A 223 4.72 9.60 9.04
C PRO A 223 3.86 8.78 8.09
N VAL A 224 4.30 8.58 6.85
CA VAL A 224 3.72 7.57 5.97
C VAL A 224 4.50 6.27 6.15
N LEU A 225 3.79 5.14 6.18
CA LEU A 225 4.35 3.83 6.46
C LEU A 225 3.98 2.85 5.34
N THR A 226 4.90 1.95 5.00
CA THR A 226 4.64 0.72 4.23
C THR A 226 5.60 -0.37 4.66
N THR A 227 5.33 -1.61 4.26
CA THR A 227 6.16 -2.78 4.58
C THR A 227 6.61 -3.47 3.30
N GLY A 228 7.75 -4.16 3.33
CA GLY A 228 8.30 -4.95 2.23
C GLY A 228 9.63 -5.55 2.65
N ASP A 229 10.11 -6.60 2.01
CA ASP A 229 11.43 -7.19 2.26
C ASP A 229 12.51 -6.46 1.44
N PHE A 230 12.98 -5.30 1.95
CA PHE A 230 13.92 -4.43 1.24
C PHE A 230 15.39 -4.84 1.41
N ASP A 231 15.73 -5.63 2.43
CA ASP A 231 17.11 -6.10 2.66
C ASP A 231 17.31 -7.57 2.29
N THR A 232 16.22 -8.23 1.88
CA THR A 232 16.19 -9.61 1.34
C THR A 232 16.59 -10.67 2.37
N ASP A 233 16.26 -10.43 3.62
CA ASP A 233 16.49 -11.41 4.69
C ASP A 233 15.30 -12.40 4.86
N GLY A 234 14.22 -12.19 4.12
CA GLY A 234 12.99 -12.99 4.11
C GLY A 234 11.99 -12.56 5.18
N LEU A 235 12.21 -11.44 5.85
CA LEU A 235 11.26 -10.83 6.77
C LEU A 235 10.79 -9.48 6.22
N PRO A 236 9.54 -9.11 6.45
CA PRO A 236 9.10 -7.76 6.12
C PRO A 236 9.85 -6.71 6.92
N ASP A 237 10.28 -5.66 6.23
CA ASP A 237 10.85 -4.45 6.80
C ASP A 237 9.81 -3.34 6.89
N LEU A 238 10.12 -2.30 7.65
CA LEU A 238 9.31 -1.09 7.76
C LEU A 238 9.95 0.09 7.03
N ALA A 239 9.27 0.62 6.02
CA ALA A 239 9.64 1.87 5.37
C ALA A 239 8.84 3.05 5.95
N LEU A 240 9.54 4.15 6.23
CA LEU A 240 8.97 5.39 6.75
C LEU A 240 9.34 6.58 5.88
N GLY A 241 8.32 7.37 5.50
CA GLY A 241 8.49 8.70 4.94
C GLY A 241 8.05 9.76 5.94
N TYR A 242 8.88 10.76 6.24
CA TYR A 242 8.52 11.80 7.19
C TYR A 242 9.32 13.10 6.97
N TYR A 243 8.85 14.18 7.60
CA TYR A 243 9.49 15.49 7.55
C TYR A 243 9.91 15.92 8.95
N THR A 244 11.12 16.47 9.09
CA THR A 244 11.58 17.08 10.34
C THR A 244 11.51 18.59 10.29
N GLN A 245 11.18 19.20 11.43
CA GLN A 245 11.29 20.65 11.66
C GLN A 245 12.58 20.97 12.42
N ASN A 246 13.71 20.98 11.72
CA ASN A 246 14.96 21.46 12.26
C ASN A 246 15.15 22.92 11.89
N GLN A 247 14.72 23.84 12.79
CA GLN A 247 14.88 25.27 12.58
C GLN A 247 16.29 25.64 12.10
N PRO A 248 16.45 26.46 11.05
CA PRO A 248 15.39 27.21 10.36
C PRO A 248 14.73 26.45 9.19
N TYR A 249 15.07 25.21 8.93
CA TYR A 249 14.68 24.46 7.75
C TYR A 249 13.82 23.24 8.06
N THR A 250 12.94 22.89 7.16
CA THR A 250 12.28 21.57 7.09
C THR A 250 13.15 20.62 6.26
N GLN A 251 13.17 19.36 6.58
CA GLN A 251 13.90 18.32 5.84
C GLN A 251 13.05 17.07 5.72
N SER A 252 13.04 16.49 4.53
CA SER A 252 12.38 15.22 4.23
C SER A 252 13.30 14.04 4.46
N HIS A 253 12.72 12.91 4.86
CA HIS A 253 13.44 11.68 5.15
C HIS A 253 12.68 10.46 4.69
N ILE A 254 13.43 9.47 4.17
CA ILE A 254 12.99 8.09 4.05
C ILE A 254 13.94 7.25 4.89
N ARG A 255 13.40 6.33 5.69
CA ARG A 255 14.18 5.37 6.48
C ARG A 255 13.59 3.97 6.36
N LEU A 256 14.48 2.97 6.30
CA LEU A 256 14.12 1.56 6.35
C LEU A 256 14.63 0.94 7.65
N TYR A 257 13.80 0.13 8.26
CA TYR A 257 14.07 -0.57 9.51
C TYR A 257 13.76 -2.05 9.36
N GLY A 258 14.75 -2.91 9.59
CA GLY A 258 14.61 -4.36 9.65
C GLY A 258 14.78 -4.88 11.07
N TRP A 259 14.48 -6.15 11.27
CA TRP A 259 14.57 -6.82 12.56
C TRP A 259 16.01 -7.22 12.91
N ASN A 260 16.55 -6.69 14.00
CA ASN A 260 17.84 -7.09 14.53
C ASN A 260 17.64 -8.16 15.62
N LYS A 261 17.87 -9.43 15.28
CA LYS A 261 17.71 -10.58 16.18
C LYS A 261 18.62 -10.52 17.41
N ASP A 262 19.82 -9.92 17.28
CA ASP A 262 20.79 -9.82 18.38
C ASP A 262 20.37 -8.79 19.44
N GLU A 263 19.68 -7.74 19.02
CA GLU A 263 19.21 -6.66 19.88
C GLU A 263 17.74 -6.83 20.30
N GLY A 264 16.97 -7.66 19.58
CA GLY A 264 15.53 -7.83 19.77
C GLY A 264 14.75 -6.54 19.53
N SER A 265 15.12 -5.79 18.48
CA SER A 265 14.54 -4.49 18.14
C SER A 265 14.65 -4.20 16.65
N MET A 266 13.81 -3.30 16.16
CA MET A 266 13.94 -2.74 14.80
C MET A 266 15.20 -1.86 14.71
N ALA A 267 16.03 -2.08 13.70
CA ALA A 267 17.26 -1.34 13.45
C ALA A 267 17.22 -0.66 12.07
N ASN A 268 17.64 0.61 12.02
CA ASN A 268 17.75 1.31 10.74
C ASN A 268 18.94 0.76 9.94
N PHE A 269 18.69 0.29 8.72
CA PHE A 269 19.74 -0.20 7.83
C PHE A 269 19.94 0.69 6.58
N TRP A 270 18.93 1.50 6.20
CA TRP A 270 19.04 2.43 5.09
C TRP A 270 18.32 3.75 5.39
N ASN A 271 18.84 4.85 4.85
CA ASN A 271 18.20 6.15 4.97
C ASN A 271 18.58 7.11 3.84
N SER A 272 17.63 8.00 3.52
CA SER A 272 17.85 9.16 2.66
C SER A 272 17.28 10.40 3.33
N SER A 273 18.02 11.50 3.30
CA SER A 273 17.54 12.82 3.73
C SER A 273 17.03 13.69 2.58
N ASN A 274 16.86 13.08 1.40
CA ASN A 274 16.37 13.71 0.17
C ASN A 274 15.25 12.82 -0.42
N GLY A 275 14.22 12.53 0.34
CA GLY A 275 13.17 11.64 -0.12
C GLY A 275 11.87 12.04 0.52
N ALA A 276 11.22 13.08 0.00
CA ALA A 276 9.89 13.44 0.44
C ALA A 276 8.86 12.56 -0.26
N ALA A 277 7.88 12.10 0.48
CA ALA A 277 6.73 11.39 -0.08
C ALA A 277 5.48 11.68 0.73
N ASN A 278 4.34 11.81 0.05
CA ASN A 278 3.01 11.85 0.67
C ASN A 278 2.42 10.44 0.78
N ALA A 279 2.85 9.52 -0.08
CA ALA A 279 2.44 8.13 -0.08
C ALA A 279 3.66 7.23 -0.31
N LEU A 280 3.63 6.05 0.29
CA LEU A 280 4.57 4.95 0.05
C LEU A 280 3.79 3.71 -0.34
N ALA A 281 4.36 2.92 -1.24
CA ALA A 281 3.92 1.57 -1.56
C ALA A 281 5.13 0.71 -1.96
N SER A 282 5.05 -0.58 -1.77
CA SER A 282 6.10 -1.56 -2.08
C SER A 282 5.58 -2.67 -2.97
N GLY A 283 6.45 -3.24 -3.78
CA GLY A 283 6.21 -4.39 -4.61
C GLY A 283 7.35 -4.63 -5.59
N ASP A 284 7.40 -5.79 -6.19
CA ASP A 284 8.43 -6.20 -7.16
C ASP A 284 8.04 -5.75 -8.57
N PHE A 285 8.30 -4.47 -8.91
CA PHE A 285 7.91 -3.89 -10.21
C PHE A 285 8.71 -4.43 -11.39
N ASN A 286 9.89 -5.01 -11.13
CA ASN A 286 10.80 -5.50 -12.17
C ASN A 286 10.89 -7.04 -12.25
N GLY A 287 10.23 -7.78 -11.35
CA GLY A 287 10.17 -9.22 -11.32
C GLY A 287 11.50 -9.88 -10.92
N ASP A 288 12.36 -9.17 -10.19
CA ASP A 288 13.67 -9.69 -9.80
C ASP A 288 13.67 -10.42 -8.43
N GLY A 289 12.53 -10.44 -7.75
CA GLY A 289 12.28 -11.11 -6.48
C GLY A 289 12.68 -10.29 -5.24
N TYR A 290 12.88 -8.97 -5.41
CA TYR A 290 13.17 -8.02 -4.34
C TYR A 290 12.12 -6.92 -4.32
N ASP A 291 11.63 -6.58 -3.13
CA ASP A 291 10.67 -5.50 -3.01
C ASP A 291 11.30 -4.14 -3.33
N ASP A 292 10.64 -3.42 -4.23
CA ASP A 292 10.94 -2.04 -4.60
C ASP A 292 10.08 -1.08 -3.78
N LEU A 293 10.53 0.16 -3.63
CA LEU A 293 9.80 1.21 -2.91
C LEU A 293 9.38 2.33 -3.85
N ALA A 294 8.07 2.53 -3.98
CA ALA A 294 7.48 3.68 -4.65
C ALA A 294 7.25 4.84 -3.66
N LEU A 295 7.76 6.02 -4.01
CA LEU A 295 7.61 7.26 -3.28
C LEU A 295 6.74 8.21 -4.11
N GLY A 296 5.53 8.49 -3.64
CA GLY A 296 4.54 9.26 -4.38
C GLY A 296 4.42 10.70 -3.93
N ASN A 297 4.18 11.58 -4.91
CA ASN A 297 4.02 13.02 -4.78
C ASN A 297 5.00 13.66 -3.81
N CYS A 298 6.25 13.69 -4.21
CA CYS A 298 7.26 14.45 -3.50
C CYS A 298 6.83 15.92 -3.43
N ARG A 299 6.76 16.47 -2.24
CA ARG A 299 6.45 17.89 -2.00
C ARG A 299 7.71 18.66 -1.67
N GLU A 300 8.00 19.66 -2.47
CA GLU A 300 8.89 20.73 -2.05
C GLU A 300 8.27 21.54 -0.91
N ILE A 301 9.06 21.76 0.13
CA ILE A 301 8.66 22.63 1.24
C ILE A 301 9.50 23.89 1.14
N ALA A 302 8.85 25.04 1.08
CA ALA A 302 9.46 26.35 0.78
C ALA A 302 10.63 26.78 1.72
N ASP A 303 10.80 26.14 2.87
CA ASP A 303 11.89 26.33 3.83
C ASP A 303 12.83 25.13 3.93
N GLU A 304 12.86 24.27 2.92
CA GLU A 304 13.72 23.08 2.89
C GLU A 304 15.19 23.46 2.71
N ASN A 305 16.08 22.71 3.37
CA ASN A 305 17.51 23.00 3.38
C ASN A 305 18.27 22.42 2.18
N ILE A 306 17.56 21.78 1.26
CA ILE A 306 18.13 21.07 0.14
C ILE A 306 17.52 21.61 -1.13
N ASP A 307 18.35 22.01 -2.08
CA ASP A 307 17.92 22.35 -3.42
C ASP A 307 17.44 21.06 -4.12
N ASP A 308 16.23 21.07 -4.67
CA ASP A 308 15.61 19.95 -5.41
C ASP A 308 15.51 18.61 -4.63
N PRO A 309 14.85 18.54 -3.46
CA PRO A 309 14.68 17.28 -2.74
C PRO A 309 13.88 16.25 -3.53
N CYS A 310 13.05 16.72 -4.45
CA CYS A 310 12.21 15.93 -5.34
C CYS A 310 12.78 15.72 -6.74
N GLY A 311 14.00 16.14 -7.00
CA GLY A 311 14.62 16.12 -8.33
C GLY A 311 14.25 17.34 -9.18
N PRO A 312 14.54 17.33 -10.49
CA PRO A 312 14.34 18.48 -11.36
C PRO A 312 12.92 19.03 -11.33
N GLU A 313 12.75 20.37 -11.25
CA GLU A 313 11.44 21.06 -11.20
C GLU A 313 10.42 20.55 -12.24
N GLN A 314 10.90 20.07 -13.41
CA GLN A 314 10.03 19.52 -14.44
C GLN A 314 9.34 18.22 -14.02
N LEU A 315 9.95 17.45 -13.09
CA LEU A 315 9.38 16.20 -12.57
C LEU A 315 8.48 16.41 -11.37
N THR A 316 8.57 17.58 -10.72
CA THR A 316 7.73 17.93 -9.56
C THR A 316 6.48 18.71 -9.94
N LYS A 317 6.40 19.20 -11.18
CA LYS A 317 5.21 19.85 -11.68
C LYS A 317 4.05 18.86 -11.71
N GLY A 318 3.01 19.12 -10.94
CA GLY A 318 1.83 18.24 -10.85
C GLY A 318 1.99 17.04 -9.92
N GLY A 319 3.15 16.86 -9.31
CA GLY A 319 3.52 15.67 -8.57
C GLY A 319 4.40 14.74 -9.40
N GLY A 320 4.99 13.74 -8.75
CA GLY A 320 5.86 12.77 -9.39
C GLY A 320 6.06 11.53 -8.52
N ILE A 321 6.57 10.48 -9.12
CA ILE A 321 6.84 9.21 -8.46
C ILE A 321 8.31 8.88 -8.63
N HIS A 322 8.92 8.45 -7.53
CA HIS A 322 10.27 7.91 -7.50
C HIS A 322 10.21 6.44 -7.12
N ILE A 323 10.81 5.57 -7.90
CA ILE A 323 11.01 4.16 -7.58
C ILE A 323 12.43 3.97 -7.11
N ARG A 324 12.60 3.27 -6.00
CA ARG A 324 13.87 2.79 -5.49
C ARG A 324 13.84 1.27 -5.57
N PHE A 325 14.62 0.71 -6.48
CA PHE A 325 14.66 -0.73 -6.68
C PHE A 325 15.34 -1.43 -5.51
N GLY A 326 14.76 -2.56 -5.13
CA GLY A 326 15.38 -3.56 -4.28
C GLY A 326 16.62 -4.15 -4.91
N GLY A 327 17.25 -5.07 -4.26
CA GLY A 327 18.37 -5.79 -4.85
C GLY A 327 19.23 -6.52 -3.82
N ALA A 328 19.93 -7.56 -4.31
CA ALA A 328 20.74 -8.44 -3.50
C ALA A 328 21.84 -7.70 -2.72
N ASN A 329 22.15 -8.24 -1.52
CA ASN A 329 23.30 -7.81 -0.71
C ASN A 329 23.31 -6.33 -0.32
N GLY A 330 22.13 -5.78 -0.02
CA GLY A 330 21.99 -4.40 0.42
C GLY A 330 22.21 -3.36 -0.68
N SER A 331 21.96 -3.73 -1.94
CA SER A 331 22.02 -2.80 -3.07
C SER A 331 20.75 -1.93 -3.21
N PHE A 332 19.85 -1.96 -2.23
CA PHE A 332 18.62 -1.19 -2.23
C PHE A 332 18.83 0.28 -2.63
N GLY A 333 18.01 0.75 -3.57
CA GLY A 333 17.98 2.14 -4.00
C GLY A 333 19.16 2.61 -4.85
N TRP A 334 20.06 1.73 -5.32
CA TRP A 334 21.15 2.08 -6.24
C TRP A 334 20.61 2.35 -7.65
N GLU A 335 19.65 1.54 -8.09
CA GLU A 335 18.90 1.79 -9.30
C GLU A 335 17.59 2.50 -8.96
N GLN A 336 17.12 3.37 -9.88
CA GLN A 336 15.93 4.17 -9.62
C GLN A 336 15.28 4.64 -10.91
N GLN A 337 13.97 4.85 -10.84
CA GLN A 337 13.20 5.55 -11.86
C GLN A 337 12.53 6.78 -11.27
N THR A 338 12.32 7.80 -12.10
CA THR A 338 11.60 9.01 -11.69
C THR A 338 10.75 9.47 -12.86
N PHE A 339 9.46 9.70 -12.64
CA PHE A 339 8.52 10.05 -13.68
C PHE A 339 7.31 10.83 -13.16
N ASN A 340 6.61 11.50 -14.05
CA ASN A 340 5.35 12.17 -13.82
C ASN A 340 4.43 12.03 -15.04
N GLN A 341 3.30 12.76 -15.07
CA GLN A 341 2.36 12.70 -16.18
C GLN A 341 2.92 13.26 -17.52
N ASP A 342 4.02 14.03 -17.52
CA ASP A 342 4.71 14.47 -18.75
C ASP A 342 5.68 13.41 -19.33
N THR A 343 5.89 12.28 -18.62
CA THR A 343 6.72 11.18 -19.11
C THR A 343 6.09 10.54 -20.34
N ALA A 344 6.92 10.21 -21.33
CA ALA A 344 6.42 9.59 -22.57
C ALA A 344 5.59 8.32 -22.29
N GLY A 345 4.50 8.12 -22.98
CA GLY A 345 3.59 6.98 -22.78
C GLY A 345 2.61 7.14 -21.61
N MET A 346 2.80 8.14 -20.76
CA MET A 346 1.84 8.44 -19.70
C MET A 346 0.58 9.08 -20.27
N PRO A 347 -0.62 8.70 -19.80
CA PRO A 347 -1.85 9.41 -20.09
C PRO A 347 -1.92 10.72 -19.30
N GLY A 348 -2.30 11.82 -19.92
CA GLY A 348 -2.43 13.12 -19.27
C GLY A 348 -1.27 14.07 -19.57
N VAL A 349 -1.18 15.13 -18.81
CA VAL A 349 -0.13 16.17 -18.83
C VAL A 349 0.00 16.70 -17.40
N ALA A 350 1.21 16.82 -16.90
CA ALA A 350 1.43 17.35 -15.55
C ALA A 350 1.03 18.83 -15.44
N GLU A 351 0.09 19.14 -14.55
CA GLU A 351 -0.36 20.49 -14.24
C GLU A 351 -0.11 20.79 -12.74
N THR A 352 0.07 22.05 -12.41
CA THR A 352 0.33 22.42 -11.03
C THR A 352 -0.88 22.13 -10.13
N GLY A 353 -0.70 21.24 -9.19
CA GLY A 353 -1.72 20.89 -8.18
C GLY A 353 -2.46 19.59 -8.47
N ASP A 354 -2.10 18.84 -9.52
CA ASP A 354 -2.72 17.54 -9.82
C ASP A 354 -2.49 16.53 -8.71
N GLY A 355 -1.32 16.58 -8.06
CA GLY A 355 -0.98 15.68 -6.97
C GLY A 355 -0.77 14.24 -7.43
N PHE A 356 -0.17 14.05 -8.63
CA PHE A 356 0.15 12.72 -9.14
C PHE A 356 1.06 11.95 -8.18
N GLY A 357 0.59 10.81 -7.69
CA GLY A 357 1.22 10.03 -6.65
C GLY A 357 0.78 10.38 -5.22
N ASP A 358 -0.24 11.21 -5.02
CA ASP A 358 -0.79 11.48 -3.66
C ASP A 358 -1.36 10.22 -3.00
N ALA A 359 -1.79 9.24 -3.78
CA ALA A 359 -2.22 7.93 -3.33
C ALA A 359 -1.58 6.85 -4.19
N LEU A 360 -1.12 5.77 -3.57
CA LEU A 360 -0.47 4.63 -4.23
C LEU A 360 -1.06 3.31 -3.72
N ALA A 361 -1.22 2.34 -4.63
CA ALA A 361 -1.50 0.94 -4.33
C ALA A 361 -0.77 0.04 -5.33
N VAL A 362 -0.41 -1.17 -4.91
CA VAL A 362 0.39 -2.12 -5.70
C VAL A 362 -0.28 -3.48 -5.73
N ALA A 363 -0.33 -4.09 -6.90
CA ALA A 363 -0.70 -5.48 -7.11
C ALA A 363 -0.31 -5.91 -8.53
N ASP A 364 -0.05 -7.19 -8.75
CA ASP A 364 0.06 -7.78 -10.09
C ASP A 364 -1.35 -7.98 -10.68
N ILE A 365 -1.88 -6.96 -11.41
CA ILE A 365 -3.28 -6.93 -11.89
C ILE A 365 -3.50 -7.70 -13.20
N ASP A 366 -2.45 -8.18 -13.85
CA ASP A 366 -2.57 -9.00 -15.07
C ASP A 366 -1.85 -10.35 -14.98
N ALA A 367 -1.33 -10.67 -13.80
CA ALA A 367 -0.69 -11.94 -13.44
C ALA A 367 0.53 -12.26 -14.36
N ASP A 368 1.30 -11.23 -14.71
CA ASP A 368 2.50 -11.38 -15.53
C ASP A 368 3.79 -11.59 -14.70
N GLY A 369 3.68 -11.49 -13.38
CA GLY A 369 4.77 -11.68 -12.41
C GLY A 369 5.57 -10.41 -12.11
N HIS A 370 5.09 -9.26 -12.55
CA HIS A 370 5.60 -7.94 -12.17
C HIS A 370 4.48 -7.17 -11.49
N ASP A 371 4.76 -6.58 -10.35
CA ASP A 371 3.76 -5.76 -9.69
C ASP A 371 3.48 -4.46 -10.48
N ASP A 372 2.21 -4.10 -10.54
CA ASP A 372 1.71 -2.88 -11.15
C ASP A 372 1.46 -1.80 -10.10
N LEU A 373 1.60 -0.54 -10.48
CA LEU A 373 1.39 0.59 -9.58
C LEU A 373 0.15 1.40 -9.99
N ILE A 374 -0.76 1.59 -9.04
CA ILE A 374 -1.83 2.59 -9.17
C ILE A 374 -1.36 3.90 -8.55
N ALA A 375 -1.48 4.98 -9.31
CA ALA A 375 -1.15 6.33 -8.87
C ALA A 375 -2.37 7.26 -8.96
N GLY A 376 -2.80 7.81 -7.84
CA GLY A 376 -3.84 8.84 -7.78
C GLY A 376 -3.30 10.23 -8.12
N ALA A 377 -4.11 11.02 -8.82
CA ALA A 377 -3.91 12.45 -9.08
C ALA A 377 -5.20 13.21 -8.74
N PRO A 378 -5.52 13.39 -7.44
CA PRO A 378 -6.82 13.93 -7.01
C PRO A 378 -7.06 15.39 -7.42
N GLY A 379 -5.99 16.12 -7.72
CA GLY A 379 -6.09 17.51 -8.19
C GLY A 379 -6.28 17.66 -9.69
N GLU A 380 -6.22 16.58 -10.47
CA GLU A 380 -6.36 16.58 -11.93
C GLU A 380 -7.65 17.27 -12.38
N ALA A 381 -7.54 18.12 -13.40
CA ALA A 381 -8.70 18.80 -13.97
C ALA A 381 -9.29 18.03 -15.15
N ILE A 382 -10.57 17.68 -15.10
CA ILE A 382 -11.26 16.98 -16.19
C ILE A 382 -12.11 17.97 -16.99
N GLY A 383 -11.56 18.46 -18.07
CA GLY A 383 -12.19 19.53 -18.86
C GLY A 383 -12.30 20.82 -18.04
N SER A 384 -13.53 21.25 -17.70
CA SER A 384 -13.77 22.43 -16.85
C SER A 384 -13.93 22.10 -15.36
N ALA A 385 -13.95 20.85 -14.99
CA ALA A 385 -14.09 20.37 -13.62
C ALA A 385 -12.70 20.36 -12.94
N ALA A 386 -12.33 21.45 -12.27
CA ALA A 386 -11.07 21.55 -11.56
C ALA A 386 -11.04 20.61 -10.36
N LYS A 387 -9.92 19.89 -10.15
CA LYS A 387 -9.75 18.90 -9.06
C LYS A 387 -10.84 17.81 -9.07
N ALA A 388 -11.25 17.40 -10.25
CA ALA A 388 -12.15 16.25 -10.38
C ALA A 388 -11.40 14.93 -10.07
N GLY A 389 -10.13 14.87 -10.41
CA GLY A 389 -9.22 13.79 -10.10
C GLY A 389 -9.19 12.65 -11.11
N SER A 390 -8.11 11.89 -11.07
CA SER A 390 -7.87 10.71 -11.89
C SER A 390 -7.00 9.68 -11.16
N VAL A 391 -6.96 8.46 -11.67
CA VAL A 391 -5.99 7.42 -11.29
C VAL A 391 -5.31 6.90 -12.55
N THR A 392 -4.04 6.54 -12.45
CA THR A 392 -3.28 5.89 -13.51
C THR A 392 -2.83 4.52 -13.03
N ALA A 393 -3.14 3.48 -13.80
CA ALA A 393 -2.58 2.14 -13.64
C ALA A 393 -1.33 2.03 -14.53
N LEU A 394 -0.17 1.92 -13.91
CA LEU A 394 1.13 1.76 -14.55
C LEU A 394 1.50 0.28 -14.50
N LYS A 395 1.90 -0.27 -15.65
CA LYS A 395 2.29 -1.67 -15.75
C LYS A 395 3.75 -1.88 -15.33
N GLY A 396 3.98 -2.91 -14.52
CA GLY A 396 5.30 -3.46 -14.25
C GLY A 396 5.95 -4.08 -15.49
N GLY A 397 7.17 -4.53 -15.38
CA GLY A 397 7.89 -5.22 -16.44
C GLY A 397 9.40 -5.33 -16.14
N GLU A 398 10.15 -6.10 -16.94
CA GLU A 398 11.56 -6.44 -16.69
C GLU A 398 12.51 -5.27 -16.30
N MET A 399 12.10 -4.04 -16.52
CA MET A 399 12.87 -2.83 -16.18
C MET A 399 12.14 -1.96 -15.13
N GLY A 400 11.08 -2.44 -14.51
CA GLY A 400 10.18 -1.71 -13.64
C GLY A 400 9.03 -1.05 -14.41
N LEU A 401 8.61 0.15 -14.03
CA LEU A 401 7.44 0.84 -14.58
C LEU A 401 7.68 1.59 -15.88
N LEU A 402 8.95 1.78 -16.26
CA LEU A 402 9.37 2.42 -17.51
C LEU A 402 10.13 1.43 -18.39
N ASP A 403 9.92 1.53 -19.72
CA ASP A 403 10.66 0.79 -20.71
C ASP A 403 12.13 1.29 -20.85
N PRO A 404 12.99 0.59 -21.62
CA PRO A 404 14.38 1.02 -21.81
C PRO A 404 14.56 2.39 -22.48
N ALA A 405 13.53 2.95 -23.08
CA ALA A 405 13.54 4.30 -23.63
C ALA A 405 13.10 5.37 -22.61
N GLY A 406 12.70 4.97 -21.41
CA GLY A 406 12.20 5.84 -20.35
C GLY A 406 10.74 6.26 -20.55
N ALA A 407 9.97 5.51 -21.34
CA ALA A 407 8.54 5.70 -21.49
C ALA A 407 7.76 4.74 -20.57
N ALA A 408 6.56 5.12 -20.15
CA ALA A 408 5.68 4.21 -19.43
C ALA A 408 5.39 2.94 -20.21
N ASN A 409 5.39 1.80 -19.53
CA ASN A 409 5.17 0.49 -20.16
C ASN A 409 3.83 0.44 -20.90
N ALA A 410 3.80 -0.36 -21.98
CA ALA A 410 2.58 -0.55 -22.78
C ALA A 410 1.44 -1.13 -21.90
N GLY A 411 0.25 -0.57 -22.02
CA GLY A 411 -0.90 -0.95 -21.18
C GLY A 411 -1.15 0.02 -20.04
N THR A 412 -0.25 0.99 -19.79
CA THR A 412 -0.52 2.09 -18.84
C THR A 412 -1.79 2.85 -19.27
N VAL A 413 -2.74 3.00 -18.34
CA VAL A 413 -4.06 3.59 -18.61
C VAL A 413 -4.50 4.48 -17.46
N ALA A 414 -5.22 5.57 -17.77
CA ALA A 414 -5.85 6.40 -16.75
C ALA A 414 -7.37 6.28 -16.76
N TYR A 415 -7.95 6.34 -15.56
CA TYR A 415 -9.39 6.39 -15.32
C TYR A 415 -9.78 7.65 -14.57
N GLN A 416 -10.95 8.17 -14.88
CA GLN A 416 -11.61 9.28 -14.20
C GLN A 416 -13.13 9.10 -14.36
N GLN A 417 -13.94 9.83 -13.61
CA GLN A 417 -15.38 9.59 -13.56
C GLN A 417 -16.12 9.75 -14.91
N ASN A 418 -15.54 10.46 -15.90
CA ASN A 418 -16.09 10.51 -17.26
C ASN A 418 -15.53 9.41 -18.19
N SER A 419 -14.65 8.52 -17.72
CA SER A 419 -14.16 7.39 -18.51
C SER A 419 -15.31 6.43 -18.83
N PRO A 420 -15.39 5.90 -20.08
CA PRO A 420 -16.41 4.92 -20.43
C PRO A 420 -16.42 3.73 -19.47
N GLY A 421 -17.57 3.46 -18.88
CA GLY A 421 -17.76 2.36 -17.92
C GLY A 421 -17.52 2.73 -16.46
N ILE A 422 -16.94 3.88 -16.15
CA ILE A 422 -16.89 4.39 -14.78
C ILE A 422 -18.24 5.06 -14.44
N LEU A 423 -18.77 4.77 -13.27
CA LEU A 423 -20.03 5.36 -12.81
C LEU A 423 -19.82 6.81 -12.35
N GLY A 424 -20.83 7.64 -12.52
CA GLY A 424 -20.79 9.05 -12.08
C GLY A 424 -20.46 10.03 -13.21
N VAL A 425 -20.12 11.24 -12.82
CA VAL A 425 -19.71 12.35 -13.71
C VAL A 425 -18.69 13.20 -12.96
N ALA A 426 -17.55 13.46 -13.55
CA ALA A 426 -16.51 14.31 -12.95
C ALA A 426 -17.02 15.73 -12.66
N GLN A 427 -16.99 16.13 -11.40
CA GLN A 427 -17.36 17.46 -10.92
C GLN A 427 -16.17 18.14 -10.24
N ALA A 428 -16.23 19.46 -10.15
CA ALA A 428 -15.15 20.21 -9.54
C ALA A 428 -15.04 19.89 -8.03
N GLY A 429 -13.87 19.42 -7.62
CA GLY A 429 -13.56 19.11 -6.24
C GLY A 429 -13.91 17.69 -5.79
N ASP A 430 -14.28 16.78 -6.68
CA ASP A 430 -14.58 15.38 -6.34
C ASP A 430 -13.36 14.62 -5.79
N LEU A 431 -12.15 14.97 -6.27
CA LEU A 431 -10.88 14.38 -5.84
C LEU A 431 -10.81 12.87 -6.09
N PHE A 432 -11.32 12.38 -7.23
CA PHE A 432 -11.21 10.96 -7.62
C PHE A 432 -9.73 10.54 -7.67
N GLY A 433 -9.41 9.42 -7.02
CA GLY A 433 -8.01 9.01 -6.79
C GLY A 433 -7.38 9.63 -5.54
N GLY A 434 -8.19 10.21 -4.64
CA GLY A 434 -7.72 10.74 -3.36
C GLY A 434 -7.23 9.67 -2.37
N ALA A 435 -7.69 8.44 -2.53
CA ALA A 435 -7.12 7.23 -1.94
C ALA A 435 -7.39 6.05 -2.87
N VAL A 436 -6.52 5.03 -2.81
CA VAL A 436 -6.61 3.80 -3.59
C VAL A 436 -6.21 2.61 -2.74
N ALA A 437 -6.83 1.45 -2.99
CA ALA A 437 -6.50 0.18 -2.33
C ALA A 437 -6.87 -0.98 -3.25
N PHE A 438 -6.31 -2.16 -2.98
CA PHE A 438 -6.68 -3.40 -3.65
C PHE A 438 -7.33 -4.39 -2.67
N GLY A 439 -8.18 -5.28 -3.22
CA GLY A 439 -8.73 -6.45 -2.58
C GLY A 439 -9.41 -7.32 -3.63
N ASP A 440 -9.55 -8.61 -3.40
CA ASP A 440 -10.34 -9.51 -4.25
C ASP A 440 -11.80 -9.50 -3.76
N HIS A 441 -12.49 -8.38 -3.98
CA HIS A 441 -13.83 -8.14 -3.44
C HIS A 441 -14.90 -9.02 -4.08
N ASN A 442 -14.63 -9.59 -5.27
CA ASN A 442 -15.56 -10.43 -6.01
C ASN A 442 -15.18 -11.92 -6.01
N GLY A 443 -14.03 -12.31 -5.44
CA GLY A 443 -13.56 -13.68 -5.26
C GLY A 443 -13.12 -14.36 -6.56
N ASP A 444 -12.75 -13.60 -7.59
CA ASP A 444 -12.35 -14.18 -8.89
C ASP A 444 -10.83 -14.44 -8.98
N GLY A 445 -10.07 -14.10 -7.94
CA GLY A 445 -8.62 -14.28 -7.83
C GLY A 445 -7.82 -13.20 -8.55
N VAL A 446 -8.45 -12.12 -8.99
CA VAL A 446 -7.81 -10.95 -9.60
C VAL A 446 -8.02 -9.73 -8.70
N PRO A 447 -6.99 -8.96 -8.35
CA PRO A 447 -7.16 -7.80 -7.50
C PRO A 447 -8.13 -6.76 -8.08
N ASP A 448 -9.15 -6.38 -7.31
CA ASP A 448 -10.08 -5.30 -7.64
C ASP A 448 -9.57 -3.97 -7.07
N LEU A 449 -9.67 -2.91 -7.86
CA LEU A 449 -9.19 -1.60 -7.46
C LEU A 449 -10.29 -0.75 -6.84
N SER A 450 -10.15 -0.41 -5.57
CA SER A 450 -10.95 0.60 -4.89
C SER A 450 -10.36 1.99 -5.11
N VAL A 451 -11.17 2.91 -5.66
CA VAL A 451 -10.80 4.32 -5.90
C VAL A 451 -11.73 5.24 -5.15
N ALA A 452 -11.20 6.06 -4.27
CA ALA A 452 -11.99 7.04 -3.53
C ALA A 452 -12.05 8.41 -4.20
N ALA A 453 -13.20 9.04 -4.05
CA ALA A 453 -13.43 10.46 -4.36
C ALA A 453 -14.01 11.17 -3.11
N PRO A 454 -13.17 11.59 -2.15
CA PRO A 454 -13.64 12.12 -0.87
C PRO A 454 -14.37 13.46 -0.99
N GLY A 455 -14.24 14.17 -2.10
CA GLY A 455 -14.96 15.40 -2.40
C GLY A 455 -16.32 15.22 -3.05
N GLU A 456 -16.64 14.02 -3.52
CA GLU A 456 -17.89 13.68 -4.20
C GLU A 456 -19.13 14.13 -3.40
N ASN A 457 -20.17 14.58 -4.11
CA ASN A 457 -21.44 15.01 -3.50
C ASN A 457 -21.26 16.06 -2.38
N SER A 458 -20.49 17.12 -2.64
CA SER A 458 -20.18 18.17 -1.65
C SER A 458 -19.42 17.64 -0.42
N SER A 459 -18.43 16.80 -0.66
CA SER A 459 -17.58 16.17 0.35
C SER A 459 -18.32 15.18 1.27
N ALA A 460 -19.41 14.59 0.80
CA ALA A 460 -19.94 13.37 1.40
C ALA A 460 -18.98 12.18 1.12
N GLY A 461 -18.42 12.16 -0.07
CA GLY A 461 -17.46 11.16 -0.55
C GLY A 461 -18.11 9.91 -1.15
N GLY A 462 -17.27 9.10 -1.79
CA GLY A 462 -17.66 7.82 -2.38
C GLY A 462 -16.42 6.98 -2.71
N VAL A 463 -16.62 5.67 -2.86
CA VAL A 463 -15.59 4.71 -3.28
C VAL A 463 -16.13 3.90 -4.45
N TRP A 464 -15.37 3.86 -5.53
CA TRP A 464 -15.58 3.03 -6.71
C TRP A 464 -14.80 1.76 -6.57
N ASP A 465 -15.46 0.65 -6.85
CA ASP A 465 -14.85 -0.66 -6.95
C ASP A 465 -14.74 -1.03 -8.44
N LEU A 466 -13.52 -1.26 -8.91
CA LEU A 466 -13.18 -1.52 -10.31
C LEU A 466 -12.61 -2.93 -10.46
N PRO A 467 -13.42 -3.93 -10.85
CA PRO A 467 -12.98 -5.31 -10.95
C PRO A 467 -11.77 -5.50 -11.88
N GLY A 468 -10.74 -6.18 -11.38
CA GLY A 468 -9.47 -6.40 -12.10
C GLY A 468 -8.82 -5.10 -12.55
N ALA A 469 -8.97 -4.01 -11.78
CA ALA A 469 -8.49 -2.66 -12.09
C ALA A 469 -8.94 -2.15 -13.48
N LYS A 470 -10.15 -2.52 -13.92
CA LYS A 470 -10.72 -2.12 -15.22
C LYS A 470 -11.98 -1.28 -15.01
N ALA A 471 -12.31 -0.49 -16.05
CA ALA A 471 -13.57 0.26 -16.04
C ALA A 471 -14.79 -0.67 -15.92
N GLY A 472 -15.68 -0.38 -15.01
CA GLY A 472 -16.85 -1.18 -14.65
C GLY A 472 -17.14 -1.08 -13.15
N GLY A 473 -17.80 -2.11 -12.63
CA GLY A 473 -17.99 -2.30 -11.19
C GLY A 473 -19.07 -1.46 -10.54
N SER A 474 -18.88 -1.16 -9.27
CA SER A 474 -19.88 -0.52 -8.41
C SER A 474 -19.38 0.78 -7.79
N VAL A 475 -20.25 1.51 -7.12
CA VAL A 475 -19.90 2.66 -6.30
C VAL A 475 -20.68 2.61 -4.99
N VAL A 476 -19.98 2.77 -3.89
CA VAL A 476 -20.58 2.90 -2.56
C VAL A 476 -20.40 4.33 -2.05
N THR A 477 -21.46 4.86 -1.47
CA THR A 477 -21.49 6.20 -0.87
C THR A 477 -22.12 6.11 0.51
N PRO A 478 -21.91 7.06 1.42
CA PRO A 478 -22.58 7.06 2.72
C PRO A 478 -24.10 6.91 2.60
N ASN A 479 -24.71 7.53 1.60
CA ASN A 479 -26.16 7.46 1.38
C ASN A 479 -26.61 6.08 0.88
N SER A 480 -25.89 5.46 -0.07
CA SER A 480 -26.24 4.12 -0.57
C SER A 480 -26.08 3.05 0.52
N LEU A 481 -25.16 3.24 1.45
CA LEU A 481 -24.91 2.37 2.60
C LEU A 481 -25.83 2.64 3.79
N GLY A 482 -26.72 3.66 3.72
CA GLY A 482 -27.58 4.04 4.84
C GLY A 482 -26.81 4.57 6.05
N LEU A 483 -25.59 5.06 5.87
CA LEU A 483 -24.79 5.67 6.93
C LEU A 483 -25.42 7.01 7.38
N PRO A 484 -25.28 7.40 8.65
CA PRO A 484 -25.85 8.65 9.17
C PRO A 484 -25.37 9.86 8.39
N ALA A 485 -26.30 10.74 8.02
CA ALA A 485 -25.94 12.04 7.47
C ALA A 485 -25.17 12.87 8.51
N SER A 486 -24.20 13.66 8.04
CA SER A 486 -23.42 14.56 8.86
C SER A 486 -23.62 16.00 8.40
N SER A 487 -23.58 16.96 9.34
CA SER A 487 -23.50 18.39 9.02
C SER A 487 -22.10 18.81 8.55
N ASP A 488 -21.09 18.02 8.93
CA ASP A 488 -19.71 18.22 8.54
C ASP A 488 -19.37 17.35 7.31
N PRO A 489 -18.42 17.77 6.46
CA PRO A 489 -17.93 16.93 5.37
C PRO A 489 -17.45 15.58 5.89
N LEU A 490 -18.05 14.49 5.42
CA LEU A 490 -17.61 13.15 5.81
C LEU A 490 -16.30 12.74 5.13
N ALA A 491 -16.09 13.22 3.91
CA ALA A 491 -14.98 12.82 3.05
C ALA A 491 -14.79 11.29 3.00
N TYR A 492 -15.91 10.56 2.83
CA TYR A 492 -15.92 9.10 2.79
C TYR A 492 -14.96 8.59 1.71
N GLY A 493 -14.06 7.70 2.10
CA GLY A 493 -12.98 7.21 1.25
C GLY A 493 -11.66 7.97 1.41
N ALA A 494 -11.57 9.06 2.20
CA ALA A 494 -10.29 9.71 2.47
C ALA A 494 -9.28 8.81 3.21
N VAL A 495 -9.78 7.79 3.92
CA VAL A 495 -8.98 6.74 4.55
C VAL A 495 -9.52 5.41 4.04
N LEU A 496 -8.82 4.79 3.10
CA LEU A 496 -9.06 3.41 2.68
C LEU A 496 -8.13 2.48 3.44
N GLY A 497 -8.64 1.32 3.78
CA GLY A 497 -7.84 0.25 4.34
C GLY A 497 -6.93 -0.42 3.30
N LYS A 498 -5.84 -0.99 3.80
CA LYS A 498 -4.83 -1.70 3.01
C LYS A 498 -4.58 -3.06 3.65
#